data_0a9b28959bff8e73e3eea34e5db2c3cd
#
_entry.id   0a9b28959bff8e73e3eea34e5db2c3cd
#
_cell.length_a   1.000
_cell.length_b   1.000
_cell.length_c   1.000
_cell.angle_alpha   90.00
_cell.angle_beta   90.00
_cell.angle_gamma   90.00
#
_symmetry.space_group_name_H-M   'P 1'
#
loop_
_entity.id
_entity.type
_entity.pdbx_description
1 polymer ?
#
loop_
_entity_poly.entity_id
_entity_poly.type
_entity_poly.pdbx_seq_one_letter_code
_entity_poly.pdbx_strand_id
1 'polypeptide(L)'
;MSAPFKALVVDDAPDIRLLADLVLSMAGFSVTAAASGKEALQLLSGDDLPDIVLLDVQMPEVDGWETLTLLRGDGRTADLPVVMCTVKGLREDTLKGWSLGCDGYLGKPFDIGGLVDELHRVLARDGDQRRAHRRIRIAELARAR
;
A
#
# COMPACT_ATOMS: atom_id res chain seq x y z
N MET A 1 -15.68 16.57 -14.26
CA MET A 1 -15.01 16.16 -13.02
C MET A 1 -14.66 14.69 -13.08
N SER A 2 -13.41 14.37 -12.82
CA SER A 2 -13.02 12.96 -12.72
C SER A 2 -13.56 12.36 -11.42
N ALA A 3 -13.89 11.06 -11.45
CA ALA A 3 -14.28 10.34 -10.26
C ALA A 3 -13.11 10.33 -9.26
N PRO A 4 -13.39 10.31 -7.93
CA PRO A 4 -12.33 10.23 -6.95
C PRO A 4 -11.59 8.90 -7.06
N PHE A 5 -10.31 8.90 -6.69
CA PHE A 5 -9.55 7.66 -6.57
C PHE A 5 -10.13 6.81 -5.43
N LYS A 6 -10.14 5.52 -5.64
CA LYS A 6 -10.58 4.55 -4.65
C LYS A 6 -9.37 3.98 -3.91
N ALA A 7 -9.38 4.07 -2.60
CA ALA A 7 -8.32 3.53 -1.75
C ALA A 7 -8.87 2.43 -0.85
N LEU A 8 -8.11 1.34 -0.74
CA LEU A 8 -8.39 0.30 0.24
C LEU A 8 -7.36 0.44 1.36
N VAL A 9 -7.82 0.63 2.58
CA VAL A 9 -6.95 0.72 3.77
C VAL A 9 -7.03 -0.59 4.54
N VAL A 10 -5.88 -1.26 4.71
CA VAL A 10 -5.79 -2.55 5.39
C VAL A 10 -4.92 -2.40 6.62
N ASP A 11 -5.52 -2.45 7.79
CA ASP A 11 -4.83 -2.31 9.08
C ASP A 11 -5.68 -2.96 10.17
N ASP A 12 -5.07 -3.76 11.04
CA ASP A 12 -5.81 -4.44 12.12
C ASP A 12 -6.08 -3.52 13.32
N ALA A 13 -5.42 -2.36 13.41
CA ALA A 13 -5.65 -1.39 14.47
C ALA A 13 -6.82 -0.46 14.10
N PRO A 14 -7.96 -0.52 14.84
CA PRO A 14 -9.15 0.25 14.47
C PRO A 14 -8.94 1.76 14.45
N ASP A 15 -8.13 2.29 15.37
CA ASP A 15 -7.86 3.73 15.46
C ASP A 15 -7.00 4.22 14.29
N ILE A 16 -6.01 3.43 13.86
CA ILE A 16 -5.18 3.75 12.70
C ILE A 16 -6.02 3.68 11.43
N ARG A 17 -6.85 2.64 11.31
CA ARG A 17 -7.75 2.47 10.17
C ARG A 17 -8.71 3.64 10.05
N LEU A 18 -9.29 4.08 11.17
CA LEU A 18 -10.18 5.23 11.20
C LEU A 18 -9.45 6.51 10.82
N LEU A 19 -8.25 6.73 11.35
CA LEU A 19 -7.46 7.92 11.05
C LEU A 19 -7.13 7.99 9.55
N ALA A 20 -6.65 6.90 8.99
CA ALA A 20 -6.33 6.84 7.55
C ALA A 20 -7.59 7.10 6.69
N ASP A 21 -8.71 6.51 7.06
CA ASP A 21 -9.99 6.75 6.38
C ASP A 21 -10.36 8.23 6.40
N LEU A 22 -10.32 8.86 7.56
CA LEU A 22 -10.68 10.27 7.70
C LEU A 22 -9.76 11.17 6.87
N VAL A 23 -8.45 10.94 6.96
CA VAL A 23 -7.45 11.74 6.25
C VAL A 23 -7.63 11.61 4.74
N LEU A 24 -7.76 10.39 4.25
CA LEU A 24 -7.90 10.13 2.81
C LEU A 24 -9.24 10.61 2.28
N SER A 25 -10.32 10.43 3.04
CA SER A 25 -11.64 10.93 2.66
C SER A 25 -11.65 12.44 2.54
N MET A 26 -10.99 13.14 3.46
CA MET A 26 -10.86 14.60 3.41
C MET A 26 -10.03 15.05 2.20
N ALA A 27 -9.10 14.22 1.74
CA ALA A 27 -8.29 14.50 0.55
C ALA A 27 -8.99 14.12 -0.76
N GLY A 28 -10.23 13.64 -0.70
CA GLY A 28 -11.02 13.35 -1.89
C GLY A 28 -11.03 11.89 -2.32
N PHE A 29 -10.43 10.99 -1.55
CA PHE A 29 -10.48 9.55 -1.86
C PHE A 29 -11.80 8.94 -1.44
N SER A 30 -12.26 7.95 -2.21
CA SER A 30 -13.34 7.06 -1.78
C SER A 30 -12.67 5.88 -1.07
N VAL A 31 -12.93 5.72 0.23
CA VAL A 31 -12.17 4.78 1.08
C VAL A 31 -13.02 3.57 1.46
N THR A 32 -12.44 2.39 1.30
CA THR A 32 -12.93 1.13 1.87
C THR A 32 -11.87 0.64 2.85
N ALA A 33 -12.28 0.07 3.96
CA ALA A 33 -11.36 -0.40 4.98
C ALA A 33 -11.50 -1.90 5.21
N ALA A 34 -10.38 -2.55 5.47
CA ALA A 34 -10.31 -3.96 5.84
C ALA A 34 -9.49 -4.10 7.12
N ALA A 35 -9.93 -4.99 8.01
CA ALA A 35 -9.29 -5.19 9.31
C ALA A 35 -8.22 -6.28 9.28
N SER A 36 -8.04 -6.97 8.16
CA SER A 36 -7.09 -8.08 8.04
C SER A 36 -6.69 -8.30 6.59
N GLY A 37 -5.59 -9.01 6.40
CA GLY A 37 -5.17 -9.44 5.05
C GLY A 37 -6.21 -10.33 4.39
N LYS A 38 -6.82 -11.22 5.17
CA LYS A 38 -7.88 -12.11 4.65
C LYS A 38 -9.08 -11.33 4.14
N GLU A 39 -9.55 -10.35 4.91
CA GLU A 39 -10.66 -9.49 4.50
C GLU A 39 -10.30 -8.69 3.24
N ALA A 40 -9.07 -8.16 3.19
CA ALA A 40 -8.59 -7.43 2.02
C ALA A 40 -8.61 -8.32 0.77
N LEU A 41 -8.11 -9.55 0.88
CA LEU A 41 -8.11 -10.48 -0.25
C LEU A 41 -9.52 -10.82 -0.71
N GLN A 42 -10.47 -10.95 0.20
CA GLN A 42 -11.87 -11.17 -0.13
C GLN A 42 -12.45 -9.97 -0.90
N LEU A 43 -12.18 -8.75 -0.44
CA LEU A 43 -12.63 -7.53 -1.12
C LEU A 43 -12.00 -7.40 -2.51
N LEU A 44 -10.75 -7.81 -2.65
CA LEU A 44 -10.02 -7.73 -3.92
C LEU A 44 -10.36 -8.87 -4.89
N SER A 45 -11.12 -9.85 -4.47
CA SER A 45 -11.59 -10.93 -5.35
C SER A 45 -12.76 -10.51 -6.23
N GLY A 46 -13.41 -9.38 -5.92
CA GLY A 46 -14.51 -8.84 -6.72
C GLY A 46 -14.04 -8.12 -7.98
N ASP A 47 -14.99 -7.64 -8.76
CA ASP A 47 -14.70 -6.95 -10.01
C ASP A 47 -14.35 -5.47 -9.81
N ASP A 48 -14.74 -4.89 -8.69
CA ASP A 48 -14.52 -3.47 -8.38
C ASP A 48 -13.25 -3.29 -7.57
N LEU A 49 -12.12 -3.23 -8.28
CA LEU A 49 -10.81 -3.04 -7.64
C LEU A 49 -10.58 -1.58 -7.25
N PRO A 50 -9.89 -1.33 -6.14
CA PRO A 50 -9.45 0.03 -5.81
C PRO A 50 -8.35 0.48 -6.77
N ASP A 51 -8.04 1.77 -6.73
CA ASP A 51 -6.92 2.34 -7.48
C ASP A 51 -5.59 2.16 -6.75
N ILE A 52 -5.64 2.05 -5.42
CA ILE A 52 -4.45 1.93 -4.58
C ILE A 52 -4.81 1.22 -3.27
N VAL A 53 -3.84 0.49 -2.72
CA VAL A 53 -3.98 -0.19 -1.42
C VAL A 53 -2.94 0.36 -0.46
N LEU A 54 -3.38 0.78 0.72
CA LEU A 54 -2.49 1.08 1.85
C LEU A 54 -2.50 -0.14 2.76
N LEU A 55 -1.38 -0.81 2.90
CA LEU A 55 -1.30 -2.14 3.48
C LEU A 55 -0.33 -2.18 4.66
N ASP A 56 -0.86 -2.46 5.85
CA ASP A 56 -0.05 -2.65 7.03
C ASP A 56 0.74 -3.96 6.94
N VAL A 57 2.00 -3.92 7.39
CA VAL A 57 2.86 -5.11 7.41
C VAL A 57 2.46 -6.06 8.52
N GLN A 58 2.24 -5.54 9.73
CA GLN A 58 2.06 -6.36 10.93
C GLN A 58 0.57 -6.58 11.22
N MET A 59 0.07 -7.73 10.78
CA MET A 59 -1.29 -8.17 11.05
C MET A 59 -1.26 -9.66 11.42
N PRO A 60 -2.18 -10.11 12.30
CA PRO A 60 -2.26 -11.53 12.65
C PRO A 60 -2.69 -12.38 11.47
N GLU A 61 -2.32 -13.65 11.47
CA GLU A 61 -2.63 -14.65 10.44
C GLU A 61 -1.97 -14.33 9.10
N VAL A 62 -2.69 -13.65 8.20
CA VAL A 62 -2.13 -13.24 6.90
C VAL A 62 -1.56 -11.84 7.06
N ASP A 63 -0.23 -11.72 7.16
CA ASP A 63 0.42 -10.42 7.31
C ASP A 63 0.50 -9.67 5.97
N GLY A 64 1.03 -8.43 6.03
CA GLY A 64 1.13 -7.60 4.84
C GLY A 64 2.07 -8.15 3.79
N TRP A 65 3.16 -8.80 4.19
CA TRP A 65 4.08 -9.42 3.23
C TRP A 65 3.40 -10.53 2.43
N GLU A 66 2.68 -11.39 3.11
CA GLU A 66 1.95 -12.49 2.47
C GLU A 66 0.82 -11.95 1.58
N THR A 67 0.10 -10.95 2.06
CA THR A 67 -0.96 -10.31 1.27
C THR A 67 -0.39 -9.73 -0.03
N LEU A 68 0.72 -9.00 0.05
CA LEU A 68 1.37 -8.43 -1.13
C LEU A 68 1.82 -9.52 -2.10
N THR A 69 2.42 -10.60 -1.58
CA THR A 69 2.86 -11.73 -2.39
C THR A 69 1.69 -12.35 -3.16
N LEU A 70 0.56 -12.54 -2.48
CA LEU A 70 -0.64 -13.11 -3.11
C LEU A 70 -1.23 -12.16 -4.17
N LEU A 71 -1.22 -10.86 -3.91
CA LEU A 71 -1.68 -9.87 -4.88
C LEU A 71 -0.83 -9.90 -6.16
N ARG A 72 0.48 -9.98 -6.01
CA ARG A 72 1.39 -9.99 -7.16
C ARG A 72 1.34 -11.29 -7.95
N GLY A 73 0.90 -12.38 -7.32
CA GLY A 73 0.73 -13.67 -7.98
C GLY A 73 -0.58 -13.82 -8.74
N ASP A 74 -1.53 -12.93 -8.57
CA ASP A 74 -2.82 -12.93 -9.26
C ASP A 74 -2.77 -11.93 -10.40
N GLY A 75 -3.03 -12.37 -11.64
CA GLY A 75 -2.97 -11.52 -12.82
C GLY A 75 -3.88 -10.29 -12.75
N ARG A 76 -4.99 -10.37 -12.01
CA ARG A 76 -5.93 -9.25 -11.86
C ARG A 76 -5.37 -8.13 -10.97
N THR A 77 -4.50 -8.46 -10.05
CA THR A 77 -3.96 -7.51 -9.06
C THR A 77 -2.43 -7.34 -9.17
N ALA A 78 -1.83 -7.98 -10.16
CA ALA A 78 -0.36 -7.99 -10.31
C ALA A 78 0.23 -6.58 -10.42
N ASP A 79 -0.49 -5.63 -11.00
CA ASP A 79 -0.04 -4.25 -11.16
C ASP A 79 -0.80 -3.25 -10.29
N LEU A 80 -1.63 -3.73 -9.37
CA LEU A 80 -2.38 -2.84 -8.47
C LEU A 80 -1.41 -2.06 -7.58
N PRO A 81 -1.48 -0.72 -7.55
CA PRO A 81 -0.60 0.07 -6.70
C PRO A 81 -0.75 -0.26 -5.22
N VAL A 82 0.35 -0.55 -4.54
CA VAL A 82 0.37 -0.89 -3.12
C VAL A 82 1.41 -0.06 -2.39
N VAL A 83 0.99 0.62 -1.33
CA VAL A 83 1.87 1.33 -0.40
C VAL A 83 1.92 0.54 0.90
N MET A 84 3.11 0.08 1.28
CA MET A 84 3.32 -0.63 2.54
C MET A 84 3.45 0.36 3.69
N CYS A 85 2.93 -0.01 4.85
CA CYS A 85 3.00 0.82 6.04
C CYS A 85 3.45 -0.04 7.24
N THR A 86 4.47 0.42 7.97
CA THR A 86 5.01 -0.33 9.09
C THR A 86 5.52 0.58 10.19
N VAL A 87 5.45 0.09 11.44
CA VAL A 87 6.01 0.78 12.61
C VAL A 87 7.53 0.85 12.54
N LYS A 88 8.16 -0.13 11.90
CA LYS A 88 9.63 -0.24 11.83
C LYS A 88 10.15 0.24 10.50
N GLY A 89 10.87 1.35 10.51
CA GLY A 89 11.53 1.89 9.32
C GLY A 89 12.90 1.28 9.08
N LEU A 90 13.08 -0.02 9.35
CA LEU A 90 14.35 -0.68 9.12
C LEU A 90 14.60 -0.85 7.62
N ARG A 91 15.85 -0.63 7.21
CA ARG A 91 16.25 -0.79 5.82
C ARG A 91 15.89 -2.17 5.26
N GLU A 92 16.06 -3.21 6.07
CA GLU A 92 15.76 -4.59 5.67
C GLU A 92 14.29 -4.78 5.33
N ASP A 93 13.38 -4.21 6.15
CA ASP A 93 11.95 -4.28 5.90
C ASP A 93 11.56 -3.48 4.67
N THR A 94 12.18 -2.32 4.49
CA THR A 94 11.96 -1.47 3.31
C THR A 94 12.40 -2.20 2.05
N LEU A 95 13.60 -2.78 2.06
CA LEU A 95 14.11 -3.58 0.94
C LEU A 95 13.19 -4.76 0.63
N LYS A 96 12.70 -5.44 1.68
CA LYS A 96 11.77 -6.56 1.52
C LYS A 96 10.49 -6.12 0.81
N GLY A 97 9.91 -5.00 1.23
CA GLY A 97 8.69 -4.47 0.61
C GLY A 97 8.87 -4.19 -0.87
N TRP A 98 9.94 -3.48 -1.24
CA TRP A 98 10.22 -3.20 -2.64
C TRP A 98 10.49 -4.48 -3.44
N SER A 99 11.23 -5.42 -2.84
CA SER A 99 11.55 -6.71 -3.50
C SER A 99 10.32 -7.56 -3.73
N LEU A 100 9.32 -7.49 -2.84
CA LEU A 100 8.05 -8.19 -3.00
C LEU A 100 7.09 -7.47 -3.94
N GLY A 101 7.40 -6.24 -4.32
CA GLY A 101 6.63 -5.54 -5.34
C GLY A 101 5.73 -4.42 -4.87
N CYS A 102 6.02 -3.78 -3.73
CA CYS A 102 5.28 -2.58 -3.35
C CYS A 102 5.69 -1.39 -4.23
N ASP A 103 4.86 -0.38 -4.26
CA ASP A 103 5.04 0.81 -5.09
C ASP A 103 5.32 2.06 -4.25
N GLY A 104 5.13 1.97 -2.96
CA GLY A 104 5.42 3.04 -2.01
C GLY A 104 5.62 2.45 -0.62
N TYR A 105 6.12 3.28 0.29
CA TYR A 105 6.44 2.83 1.63
C TYR A 105 6.32 3.98 2.62
N LEU A 106 5.60 3.74 3.73
CA LEU A 106 5.41 4.72 4.81
C LEU A 106 5.80 4.10 6.14
N GLY A 107 6.53 4.86 6.94
CA GLY A 107 6.78 4.51 8.34
C GLY A 107 5.65 4.99 9.23
N LYS A 108 5.30 4.22 10.25
CA LYS A 108 4.38 4.64 11.31
C LYS A 108 5.21 5.18 12.49
N PRO A 109 4.77 6.22 13.18
CA PRO A 109 3.61 7.04 12.85
C PRO A 109 3.87 7.91 11.63
N PHE A 110 2.92 7.96 10.73
CA PHE A 110 2.98 8.84 9.58
C PHE A 110 2.27 10.17 9.91
N ASP A 111 2.71 11.26 9.30
CA ASP A 111 1.95 12.48 9.38
C ASP A 111 0.86 12.51 8.30
N ILE A 112 -0.13 13.37 8.48
CA ILE A 112 -1.29 13.46 7.60
C ILE A 112 -0.89 13.79 6.17
N GLY A 113 -0.03 14.79 6.01
CA GLY A 113 0.43 15.22 4.69
C GLY A 113 1.28 14.16 4.01
N GLY A 114 2.14 13.47 4.78
CA GLY A 114 2.99 12.41 4.26
C GLY A 114 2.19 11.25 3.68
N LEU A 115 1.09 10.87 4.34
CA LEU A 115 0.21 9.81 3.84
C LEU A 115 -0.39 10.19 2.48
N VAL A 116 -1.01 11.36 2.40
CA VAL A 116 -1.67 11.82 1.18
C VAL A 116 -0.66 11.99 0.05
N ASP A 117 0.49 12.59 0.34
CA ASP A 117 1.54 12.82 -0.65
C ASP A 117 2.09 11.52 -1.23
N GLU A 118 2.29 10.51 -0.39
CA GLU A 118 2.81 9.22 -0.87
C GLU A 118 1.81 8.54 -1.82
N LEU A 119 0.53 8.53 -1.46
CA LEU A 119 -0.48 7.96 -2.33
C LEU A 119 -0.55 8.70 -3.67
N HIS A 120 -0.49 10.03 -3.64
CA HIS A 120 -0.52 10.82 -4.86
C HIS A 120 0.72 10.57 -5.74
N ARG A 121 1.91 10.44 -5.13
CA ARG A 121 3.14 10.14 -5.89
C ARG A 121 3.03 8.79 -6.60
N VAL A 122 2.51 7.79 -5.91
CA VAL A 122 2.35 6.45 -6.50
C VAL A 122 1.34 6.48 -7.63
N LEU A 123 0.19 7.14 -7.42
CA LEU A 123 -0.87 7.24 -8.43
C LEU A 123 -0.45 8.07 -9.65
N ALA A 124 0.49 8.98 -9.49
CA ALA A 124 0.98 9.82 -10.60
C ALA A 124 1.87 9.05 -11.58
N ARG A 125 2.34 7.86 -11.20
CA ARG A 125 3.20 7.02 -12.05
C ARG A 125 2.34 5.96 -12.73
N ASP A 126 2.62 5.68 -14.01
CA ASP A 126 2.01 4.53 -14.68
C ASP A 126 2.71 3.22 -14.26
N GLY A 127 2.23 2.07 -14.76
CA GLY A 127 2.77 0.77 -14.38
C GLY A 127 4.26 0.62 -14.70
N ASP A 128 4.70 1.10 -15.85
CA ASP A 128 6.12 1.05 -16.23
C ASP A 128 6.97 1.93 -15.32
N GLN A 129 6.48 3.12 -15.01
CA GLN A 129 7.17 4.05 -14.10
C GLN A 129 7.24 3.49 -12.69
N ARG A 130 6.18 2.83 -12.19
CA ARG A 130 6.21 2.19 -10.88
C ARG A 130 7.23 1.06 -10.83
N ARG A 131 7.28 0.21 -11.85
CA ARG A 131 8.27 -0.88 -11.93
C ARG A 131 9.69 -0.35 -12.00
N ALA A 132 9.93 0.70 -12.78
CA ALA A 132 11.24 1.34 -12.87
C ALA A 132 11.67 1.94 -11.53
N HIS A 133 10.76 2.64 -10.86
CA HIS A 133 11.03 3.23 -9.54
C HIS A 133 11.38 2.14 -8.52
N ARG A 134 10.65 1.04 -8.54
CA ARG A 134 10.90 -0.11 -7.65
C ARG A 134 12.32 -0.65 -7.85
N ARG A 135 12.74 -0.84 -9.10
CA ARG A 135 14.10 -1.31 -9.40
C ARG A 135 15.17 -0.37 -8.86
N ILE A 136 14.95 0.93 -9.01
CA ILE A 136 15.87 1.96 -8.51
C ILE A 136 15.96 1.89 -6.98
N ARG A 137 14.83 1.79 -6.27
CA ARG A 137 14.81 1.72 -4.81
C ARG A 137 15.51 0.46 -4.31
N ILE A 138 15.28 -0.68 -4.96
CA ILE A 138 15.96 -1.93 -4.60
C ILE A 138 17.48 -1.77 -4.73
N ALA A 139 17.95 -1.20 -5.83
CA ALA A 139 19.36 -0.99 -6.07
C ALA A 139 19.99 -0.04 -5.04
N GLU A 140 19.32 1.06 -4.72
CA GLU A 140 19.78 2.02 -3.71
C GLU A 140 19.91 1.37 -2.32
N LEU A 141 18.88 0.63 -1.91
CA LEU A 141 18.86 -0.02 -0.61
C LEU A 141 19.87 -1.16 -0.50
N ALA A 142 20.09 -1.88 -1.59
CA ALA A 142 21.09 -2.95 -1.62
C ALA A 142 22.52 -2.43 -1.50
N ARG A 143 22.78 -1.21 -1.95
CA ARG A 143 24.11 -0.57 -1.87
C ARG A 143 24.38 0.07 -0.52
N ALA A 144 23.33 0.48 0.19
CA ALA A 144 23.46 1.21 1.46
C ALA A 144 23.77 0.26 2.61
N ARG A 145 24.98 -0.26 2.66
CA ARG A 145 25.44 -1.13 3.76
C ARG A 145 26.45 -0.43 4.65
#